data_7adcd68ae21302efbb4f2c1f1aa1bd8b
#
_entry.id   7adcd68ae21302efbb4f2c1f1aa1bd8b
#
_cell.length_a   1.000
_cell.length_b   1.000
_cell.length_c   1.000
_cell.angle_alpha   90.00
_cell.angle_beta   90.00
_cell.angle_gamma   90.00
#
_symmetry.space_group_name_H-M   'P 1'
#
loop_
_entity.id
_entity.type
_entity.pdbx_description
1 polymer ?
#
loop_
_entity_poly.entity_id
_entity_poly.type
_entity_poly.pdbx_seq_one_letter_code
_entity_poly.pdbx_strand_id
1 'polypeptide(L)'
;MTEIAEPLSAPLEVGFDYTRSPGPVLGRFAAGLRQRRITGVRGSDGRVHVPAVEHDPVTAAPLDELVEVGDTGTVRSWSWIPEPLEGQPLPHAFAWALVRLDGADTALLHAVDGGSPDRMRTGMRVRARWAAERVGGIRDIACFDPVPDGPDSLGDTDSPGGSGSPGDTDSPGDAGAPGNTTSSAPRDDSGLEPVQLLTTPIHLHYRHSASPEESRYLRGLAEGRLLGQRCPACRKVYIPPRGACPTDGVPTEQEVELPDTGIVTTFCIVNVPFLGQRITPPYVAAYVLLDGADIAFLHLVLGCAAEEVRMGMRVRAEWKPRAEWDTTLRNIDHFRPSGEPDAPYESYAHHL
;
A
#
# COMPACT_ATOMS: atom_id res chain seq x y z
N MET A 1 -43.18 4.22 -3.38
CA MET A 1 -41.81 4.65 -3.60
C MET A 1 -41.22 4.92 -2.22
N THR A 2 -40.42 4.00 -1.71
CA THR A 2 -39.71 4.18 -0.43
C THR A 2 -38.68 5.28 -0.65
N GLU A 3 -38.77 6.34 0.12
CA GLU A 3 -37.78 7.45 0.10
C GLU A 3 -36.41 6.84 0.32
N ILE A 4 -35.54 6.96 -0.67
CA ILE A 4 -34.14 6.49 -0.54
C ILE A 4 -33.48 7.45 0.42
N ALA A 5 -33.33 7.02 1.67
CA ALA A 5 -32.64 7.81 2.68
C ALA A 5 -31.22 8.14 2.18
N GLU A 6 -30.79 9.39 2.41
CA GLU A 6 -29.46 9.87 1.99
C GLU A 6 -28.35 8.93 2.47
N PRO A 7 -27.39 8.55 1.61
CA PRO A 7 -26.29 7.69 2.01
C PRO A 7 -25.47 8.30 3.14
N LEU A 8 -25.12 7.49 4.12
CA LEU A 8 -24.20 7.89 5.19
C LEU A 8 -22.80 8.02 4.65
N SER A 9 -22.05 9.00 5.13
CA SER A 9 -20.62 9.11 4.83
C SER A 9 -19.84 9.61 6.05
N ALA A 10 -18.61 9.10 6.19
CA ALA A 10 -17.73 9.47 7.28
C ALA A 10 -16.26 9.54 6.79
N PRO A 11 -15.40 10.35 7.43
CA PRO A 11 -13.97 10.24 7.21
C PRO A 11 -13.49 8.86 7.70
N LEU A 12 -12.59 8.26 6.93
CA LEU A 12 -11.88 7.03 7.29
C LEU A 12 -10.39 7.30 7.23
N GLU A 13 -9.75 7.25 8.38
CA GLU A 13 -8.31 7.42 8.50
C GLU A 13 -7.68 6.08 8.85
N VAL A 14 -6.72 5.66 8.03
CA VAL A 14 -5.90 4.47 8.28
C VAL A 14 -4.46 4.93 8.30
N GLY A 15 -3.80 4.86 9.45
CA GLY A 15 -2.44 5.35 9.56
C GLY A 15 -1.65 4.64 10.65
N PHE A 16 -0.38 4.39 10.35
CA PHE A 16 0.63 3.92 11.29
C PHE A 16 2.03 4.17 10.72
N ASP A 17 3.01 4.26 11.60
CA ASP A 17 4.41 4.30 11.20
C ASP A 17 4.95 2.88 11.10
N TYR A 18 5.29 2.49 9.88
CA TYR A 18 5.87 1.17 9.60
C TYR A 18 7.40 1.25 9.67
N THR A 19 7.98 0.60 10.68
CA THR A 19 9.43 0.52 10.86
C THR A 19 9.93 -0.87 10.48
N ARG A 20 10.95 -0.93 9.62
CA ARG A 20 11.57 -2.16 9.16
C ARG A 20 13.09 -2.04 9.05
N SER A 21 13.78 -3.16 9.14
CA SER A 21 15.17 -3.27 8.70
C SER A 21 15.23 -3.28 7.16
N PRO A 22 16.02 -2.42 6.54
CA PRO A 22 16.18 -2.42 5.07
C PRO A 22 17.03 -3.56 4.54
N GLY A 23 17.87 -4.19 5.36
CA GLY A 23 18.93 -5.07 4.93
C GLY A 23 20.26 -4.34 4.71
N PRO A 24 21.38 -5.09 4.50
CA PRO A 24 22.72 -4.49 4.45
C PRO A 24 22.97 -3.64 3.19
N VAL A 25 22.46 -4.03 2.03
CA VAL A 25 22.70 -3.33 0.76
C VAL A 25 21.88 -2.05 0.69
N LEU A 26 20.56 -2.16 0.92
CA LEU A 26 19.67 -1.00 0.94
C LEU A 26 20.00 -0.07 2.13
N GLY A 27 20.50 -0.60 3.25
CA GLY A 27 20.97 0.19 4.38
C GLY A 27 22.20 1.05 4.01
N ARG A 28 23.15 0.52 3.22
CA ARG A 28 24.30 1.28 2.70
C ARG A 28 23.88 2.32 1.65
N PHE A 29 22.94 1.96 0.75
CA PHE A 29 22.33 2.92 -0.16
C PHE A 29 21.72 4.11 0.60
N ALA A 30 20.91 3.86 1.62
CA ALA A 30 20.28 4.88 2.45
C ALA A 30 21.34 5.75 3.19
N ALA A 31 22.42 5.14 3.71
CA ALA A 31 23.52 5.86 4.32
C ALA A 31 24.25 6.77 3.30
N GLY A 32 24.40 6.33 2.04
CA GLY A 32 24.93 7.13 0.94
C GLY A 32 24.09 8.38 0.68
N LEU A 33 22.76 8.27 0.67
CA LEU A 33 21.85 9.41 0.48
C LEU A 33 22.06 10.51 1.53
N ARG A 34 22.36 10.15 2.78
CA ARG A 34 22.72 11.11 3.85
C ARG A 34 23.90 11.96 3.46
N GLN A 35 24.84 11.42 2.67
CA GLN A 35 26.06 12.08 2.19
C GLN A 35 25.93 12.65 0.77
N ARG A 36 24.72 12.73 0.22
CA ARG A 36 24.43 13.16 -1.16
C ARG A 36 25.09 12.25 -2.21
N ARG A 37 25.16 10.96 -1.92
CA ARG A 37 25.67 9.95 -2.85
C ARG A 37 24.53 9.00 -3.17
N ILE A 38 24.37 8.72 -4.45
CA ILE A 38 23.40 7.73 -4.94
C ILE A 38 24.21 6.53 -5.43
N THR A 39 23.91 5.36 -4.90
CA THR A 39 24.53 4.11 -5.32
C THR A 39 23.47 3.16 -5.88
N GLY A 40 23.86 2.38 -6.87
CA GLY A 40 23.11 1.21 -7.31
C GLY A 40 23.83 -0.06 -6.89
N VAL A 41 23.31 -1.20 -7.32
CA VAL A 41 23.97 -2.49 -7.21
C VAL A 41 24.01 -3.15 -8.59
N ARG A 42 25.15 -3.82 -8.90
CA ARG A 42 25.31 -4.50 -10.19
C ARG A 42 24.76 -5.92 -10.12
N GLY A 43 23.82 -6.23 -11.00
CA GLY A 43 23.28 -7.58 -11.19
C GLY A 43 24.18 -8.49 -12.04
N SER A 44 23.85 -9.77 -12.07
CA SER A 44 24.57 -10.79 -12.86
C SER A 44 24.49 -10.55 -14.38
N ASP A 45 23.48 -9.83 -14.84
CA ASP A 45 23.30 -9.40 -16.22
C ASP A 45 24.10 -8.13 -16.57
N GLY A 46 24.89 -7.61 -15.61
CA GLY A 46 25.71 -6.40 -15.75
C GLY A 46 24.93 -5.11 -15.52
N ARG A 47 23.62 -5.14 -15.35
CA ARG A 47 22.78 -3.94 -15.15
C ARG A 47 22.96 -3.36 -13.75
N VAL A 48 22.94 -2.04 -13.65
CA VAL A 48 22.99 -1.30 -12.40
C VAL A 48 21.59 -0.94 -11.95
N HIS A 49 21.15 -1.51 -10.83
CA HIS A 49 19.83 -1.31 -10.24
C HIS A 49 19.82 -0.18 -9.22
N VAL A 50 18.94 0.81 -9.39
CA VAL A 50 18.70 1.91 -8.44
C VAL A 50 17.18 2.01 -8.17
N PRO A 51 16.72 1.97 -6.90
CA PRO A 51 17.51 1.78 -5.67
C PRO A 51 18.26 0.45 -5.64
N ALA A 52 19.32 0.38 -4.82
CA ALA A 52 20.05 -0.85 -4.63
C ALA A 52 19.12 -1.95 -4.05
N VAL A 53 19.24 -3.18 -4.55
CA VAL A 53 18.42 -4.34 -4.15
C VAL A 53 19.31 -5.39 -3.47
N GLU A 54 18.74 -6.14 -2.52
CA GLU A 54 19.48 -7.16 -1.76
C GLU A 54 19.81 -8.41 -2.59
N HIS A 55 18.98 -8.71 -3.59
CA HIS A 55 19.09 -9.92 -4.40
C HIS A 55 18.98 -9.61 -5.88
N ASP A 56 19.72 -10.35 -6.66
CA ASP A 56 19.72 -10.30 -8.11
C ASP A 56 18.32 -10.65 -8.68
N PRO A 57 17.72 -9.78 -9.50
CA PRO A 57 16.38 -10.04 -10.05
C PRO A 57 16.31 -11.23 -11.00
N VAL A 58 17.46 -11.69 -11.56
CA VAL A 58 17.53 -12.80 -12.50
C VAL A 58 17.81 -14.12 -11.79
N THR A 59 18.81 -14.14 -10.91
CA THR A 59 19.30 -15.36 -10.27
C THR A 59 18.84 -15.56 -8.83
N ALA A 60 18.24 -14.53 -8.22
CA ALA A 60 17.91 -14.45 -6.80
C ALA A 60 19.12 -14.59 -5.84
N ALA A 61 20.35 -14.55 -6.35
CA ALA A 61 21.56 -14.57 -5.54
C ALA A 61 21.69 -13.24 -4.75
N PRO A 62 22.29 -13.27 -3.54
CA PRO A 62 22.61 -12.03 -2.82
C PRO A 62 23.56 -11.13 -3.64
N LEU A 63 23.35 -9.81 -3.54
CA LEU A 63 24.18 -8.80 -4.15
C LEU A 63 24.82 -7.93 -3.06
N ASP A 64 26.05 -7.45 -3.30
CA ASP A 64 26.77 -6.62 -2.33
C ASP A 64 27.68 -5.56 -2.98
N GLU A 65 27.90 -5.64 -4.31
CA GLU A 65 28.72 -4.69 -5.05
C GLU A 65 27.95 -3.40 -5.34
N LEU A 66 28.24 -2.35 -4.55
CA LEU A 66 27.67 -1.03 -4.78
C LEU A 66 28.41 -0.29 -5.88
N VAL A 67 27.67 0.37 -6.75
CA VAL A 67 28.16 1.20 -7.87
C VAL A 67 27.62 2.62 -7.69
N GLU A 68 28.51 3.62 -7.64
CA GLU A 68 28.08 5.02 -7.57
C GLU A 68 27.47 5.44 -8.92
N VAL A 69 26.33 6.15 -8.88
CA VAL A 69 25.64 6.71 -10.04
C VAL A 69 25.53 8.23 -9.93
N GLY A 70 25.25 8.91 -11.04
CA GLY A 70 25.11 10.35 -11.05
C GLY A 70 23.87 10.84 -10.29
N ASP A 71 23.88 12.11 -9.88
CA ASP A 71 22.73 12.82 -9.30
C ASP A 71 21.84 13.46 -10.38
N THR A 72 22.21 13.32 -11.65
CA THR A 72 21.44 13.71 -12.83
C THR A 72 20.87 12.49 -13.51
N GLY A 73 19.78 12.70 -14.26
CA GLY A 73 19.12 11.60 -14.96
C GLY A 73 18.12 12.08 -16.00
N THR A 74 17.42 11.14 -16.60
CA THR A 74 16.44 11.36 -17.66
C THR A 74 15.07 10.84 -17.22
N VAL A 75 14.03 11.65 -17.39
CA VAL A 75 12.63 11.26 -17.15
C VAL A 75 12.20 10.22 -18.20
N ARG A 76 11.77 9.06 -17.76
CA ARG A 76 11.29 7.96 -18.63
C ARG A 76 9.77 7.94 -18.78
N SER A 77 9.08 8.30 -17.71
CA SER A 77 7.62 8.39 -17.65
C SER A 77 7.25 9.33 -16.50
N TRP A 78 6.08 9.93 -16.56
CA TRP A 78 5.63 10.84 -15.51
C TRP A 78 4.10 10.96 -15.45
N SER A 79 3.60 11.44 -14.30
CA SER A 79 2.21 11.76 -14.03
C SER A 79 2.14 13.03 -13.22
N TRP A 80 1.25 13.95 -13.57
CA TRP A 80 1.09 15.24 -12.90
C TRP A 80 0.15 15.15 -11.69
N ILE A 81 0.55 15.78 -10.59
CA ILE A 81 -0.24 15.91 -9.36
C ILE A 81 -0.58 17.41 -9.23
N PRO A 82 -1.82 17.82 -9.56
CA PRO A 82 -2.21 19.24 -9.51
C PRO A 82 -2.42 19.72 -8.06
N GLU A 83 -2.91 18.84 -7.18
CA GLU A 83 -3.20 19.14 -5.77
C GLU A 83 -2.56 18.06 -4.91
N PRO A 84 -1.37 18.32 -4.34
CA PRO A 84 -0.70 17.37 -3.48
C PRO A 84 -1.48 17.10 -2.19
N LEU A 85 -1.47 15.84 -1.77
CA LEU A 85 -2.00 15.41 -0.48
C LEU A 85 -0.96 15.64 0.63
N GLU A 86 -1.44 15.71 1.87
CA GLU A 86 -0.56 15.74 3.04
C GLU A 86 0.41 14.55 3.02
N GLY A 87 1.68 14.80 3.36
CA GLY A 87 2.74 13.79 3.36
C GLY A 87 3.42 13.56 2.01
N GLN A 88 2.95 14.16 0.92
CA GLN A 88 3.65 14.13 -0.37
C GLN A 88 4.91 15.03 -0.35
N PRO A 89 5.87 14.78 -1.26
CA PRO A 89 7.19 15.42 -1.20
C PRO A 89 7.18 16.94 -1.32
N LEU A 90 6.25 17.50 -2.08
CA LEU A 90 6.16 18.94 -2.34
C LEU A 90 4.78 19.49 -1.93
N PRO A 91 4.72 20.70 -1.36
CA PRO A 91 3.46 21.32 -0.95
C PRO A 91 2.69 22.00 -2.11
N HIS A 92 3.23 21.97 -3.32
CA HIS A 92 2.66 22.54 -4.54
C HIS A 92 2.64 21.49 -5.65
N ALA A 93 1.93 21.77 -6.74
CA ALA A 93 1.80 20.86 -7.88
C ALA A 93 3.16 20.39 -8.40
N PHE A 94 3.28 19.09 -8.73
CA PHE A 94 4.52 18.46 -9.16
C PHE A 94 4.23 17.22 -10.03
N ALA A 95 5.26 16.60 -10.57
CA ALA A 95 5.14 15.32 -11.26
C ALA A 95 5.76 14.17 -10.44
N TRP A 96 5.06 13.04 -10.29
CA TRP A 96 5.72 11.78 -10.06
C TRP A 96 6.35 11.30 -11.34
N ALA A 97 7.63 10.95 -11.31
CA ALA A 97 8.35 10.51 -12.49
C ALA A 97 9.24 9.29 -12.22
N LEU A 98 9.39 8.45 -13.23
CA LEU A 98 10.44 7.45 -13.29
C LEU A 98 11.68 8.13 -13.87
N VAL A 99 12.71 8.31 -13.06
CA VAL A 99 13.98 8.97 -13.42
C VAL A 99 15.07 7.91 -13.53
N ARG A 100 15.61 7.71 -14.72
CA ARG A 100 16.81 6.89 -14.93
C ARG A 100 18.04 7.77 -14.73
N LEU A 101 18.75 7.52 -13.63
CA LEU A 101 19.99 8.24 -13.30
C LEU A 101 21.12 7.87 -14.25
N ASP A 102 22.08 8.77 -14.43
CA ASP A 102 23.27 8.52 -15.24
C ASP A 102 24.13 7.45 -14.58
N GLY A 103 24.40 6.38 -15.32
CA GLY A 103 25.07 5.18 -14.81
C GLY A 103 24.13 4.11 -14.25
N ALA A 104 22.80 4.34 -14.22
CA ALA A 104 21.80 3.35 -13.83
C ALA A 104 21.06 2.78 -15.05
N ASP A 105 20.68 1.51 -14.96
CA ASP A 105 19.86 0.83 -15.97
C ASP A 105 18.39 0.72 -15.58
N THR A 106 18.06 0.93 -14.30
CA THR A 106 16.68 1.02 -13.81
C THR A 106 16.29 2.47 -13.52
N ALA A 107 15.01 2.71 -13.32
CA ALA A 107 14.48 4.04 -13.03
C ALA A 107 13.98 4.13 -11.59
N LEU A 108 14.33 5.23 -10.92
CA LEU A 108 13.87 5.59 -9.59
C LEU A 108 12.55 6.38 -9.70
N LEU A 109 11.51 5.95 -8.98
CA LEU A 109 10.30 6.75 -8.84
C LEU A 109 10.53 7.88 -7.83
N HIS A 110 10.39 9.12 -8.28
CA HIS A 110 10.55 10.29 -7.42
C HIS A 110 9.77 11.50 -7.92
N ALA A 111 9.64 12.54 -7.06
CA ALA A 111 9.02 13.81 -7.43
C ALA A 111 9.95 14.63 -8.33
N VAL A 112 9.36 15.30 -9.35
CA VAL A 112 10.01 16.30 -10.19
C VAL A 112 9.26 17.62 -10.04
N ASP A 113 9.99 18.68 -9.67
CA ASP A 113 9.49 20.04 -9.55
C ASP A 113 9.49 20.73 -10.93
N GLY A 114 8.60 20.31 -11.80
CA GLY A 114 8.51 20.80 -13.19
C GLY A 114 7.89 22.18 -13.36
N GLY A 115 7.26 22.74 -12.30
CA GLY A 115 6.56 24.01 -12.30
C GLY A 115 5.18 23.96 -12.97
N SER A 116 5.01 23.28 -14.10
CA SER A 116 3.71 23.07 -14.76
C SER A 116 3.72 21.78 -15.60
N PRO A 117 2.53 21.20 -15.92
CA PRO A 117 2.47 20.00 -16.75
C PRO A 117 3.02 20.22 -18.17
N ASP A 118 2.87 21.41 -18.72
CA ASP A 118 3.34 21.75 -20.08
C ASP A 118 4.88 21.77 -20.18
N ARG A 119 5.56 21.89 -19.07
CA ARG A 119 7.04 21.85 -18.99
C ARG A 119 7.56 20.44 -18.78
N MET A 120 6.70 19.49 -18.47
CA MET A 120 7.09 18.10 -18.27
C MET A 120 7.12 17.35 -19.61
N ARG A 121 8.18 16.60 -19.86
CA ARG A 121 8.29 15.71 -21.03
C ARG A 121 9.16 14.49 -20.72
N THR A 122 8.83 13.37 -21.36
CA THR A 122 9.71 12.20 -21.42
C THR A 122 11.00 12.61 -22.15
N GLY A 123 12.12 12.12 -21.66
CA GLY A 123 13.44 12.47 -22.20
C GLY A 123 14.09 13.73 -21.60
N MET A 124 13.35 14.55 -20.82
CA MET A 124 13.93 15.72 -20.18
C MET A 124 14.99 15.35 -19.16
N ARG A 125 16.01 16.20 -19.04
CA ARG A 125 17.07 16.06 -18.06
C ARG A 125 16.65 16.67 -16.73
N VAL A 126 16.98 15.97 -15.65
CA VAL A 126 16.68 16.41 -14.27
C VAL A 126 17.88 16.13 -13.37
N ARG A 127 17.98 16.90 -12.27
CA ARG A 127 19.03 16.75 -11.25
C ARG A 127 18.39 16.67 -9.87
N ALA A 128 18.95 15.84 -8.99
CA ALA A 128 18.51 15.72 -7.61
C ALA A 128 18.71 17.02 -6.83
N ARG A 129 17.62 17.52 -6.22
CA ARG A 129 17.66 18.54 -5.18
C ARG A 129 17.68 17.85 -3.83
N TRP A 130 18.74 18.05 -3.10
CA TRP A 130 18.94 17.40 -1.81
C TRP A 130 18.22 18.14 -0.68
N ALA A 131 17.65 17.39 0.26
CA ALA A 131 17.07 17.95 1.46
C ALA A 131 18.15 18.63 2.32
N ALA A 132 17.76 19.68 3.05
CA ALA A 132 18.66 20.37 3.97
C ALA A 132 19.07 19.42 5.12
N GLU A 133 18.11 18.77 5.74
CA GLU A 133 18.34 17.72 6.72
C GLU A 133 18.23 16.35 6.06
N ARG A 134 19.19 15.47 6.32
CA ARG A 134 19.27 14.13 5.73
C ARG A 134 19.52 13.11 6.82
N VAL A 135 18.67 12.09 6.83
CA VAL A 135 18.62 11.07 7.89
C VAL A 135 19.00 9.66 7.41
N GLY A 136 19.22 9.50 6.11
CA GLY A 136 19.46 8.19 5.48
C GLY A 136 18.15 7.55 5.01
N GLY A 137 17.47 8.18 4.10
CA GLY A 137 16.24 7.68 3.50
C GLY A 137 15.96 8.34 2.16
N ILE A 138 14.98 7.83 1.43
CA ILE A 138 14.66 8.33 0.08
C ILE A 138 14.27 9.82 0.06
N ARG A 139 13.75 10.35 1.19
CA ARG A 139 13.42 11.77 1.36
C ARG A 139 14.65 12.67 1.49
N ASP A 140 15.86 12.13 1.60
CA ASP A 140 17.10 12.90 1.54
C ASP A 140 17.31 13.54 0.15
N ILE A 141 16.70 12.95 -0.89
CA ILE A 141 16.41 13.62 -2.15
C ILE A 141 15.03 14.29 -1.96
N ALA A 142 15.00 15.63 -1.92
CA ALA A 142 13.74 16.36 -1.75
C ALA A 142 12.84 16.21 -2.99
N CYS A 143 13.42 16.38 -4.16
CA CYS A 143 12.83 16.17 -5.49
C CYS A 143 13.91 16.21 -6.55
N PHE A 144 13.53 16.15 -7.81
CA PHE A 144 14.40 16.47 -8.95
C PHE A 144 13.96 17.80 -9.58
N ASP A 145 14.94 18.60 -9.99
CA ASP A 145 14.73 19.84 -10.72
C ASP A 145 15.06 19.65 -12.20
N PRO A 146 14.32 20.27 -13.13
CA PRO A 146 14.69 20.32 -14.53
C PRO A 146 16.09 20.96 -14.73
N VAL A 147 16.94 20.30 -15.49
CA VAL A 147 18.17 20.90 -15.96
C VAL A 147 17.87 21.68 -17.23
N PRO A 148 18.25 22.97 -17.32
CA PRO A 148 18.07 23.74 -18.54
C PRO A 148 18.71 23.02 -19.74
N ASP A 149 18.00 23.03 -20.89
CA ASP A 149 18.55 22.50 -22.13
C ASP A 149 19.78 23.34 -22.50
N GLY A 150 20.97 22.77 -22.38
CA GLY A 150 22.19 23.38 -22.91
C GLY A 150 22.18 23.32 -24.44
N PRO A 151 23.03 24.10 -25.12
CA PRO A 151 23.06 24.14 -26.58
C PRO A 151 23.37 22.82 -27.30
N ASP A 152 23.69 21.74 -26.57
CA ASP A 152 24.10 20.44 -27.13
C ASP A 152 23.03 19.31 -27.00
N SER A 153 21.78 19.61 -26.66
CA SER A 153 20.76 18.56 -26.48
C SER A 153 19.88 18.30 -27.72
N LEU A 154 20.46 18.35 -28.92
CA LEU A 154 19.80 17.89 -30.14
C LEU A 154 20.47 16.61 -30.64
N GLY A 155 19.89 15.45 -30.33
CA GLY A 155 20.22 14.21 -31.04
C GLY A 155 20.26 12.95 -30.19
N ASP A 156 19.12 12.32 -30.01
CA ASP A 156 18.96 10.86 -30.15
C ASP A 156 17.46 10.56 -30.29
N THR A 157 16.98 10.72 -31.53
CA THR A 157 15.70 10.14 -31.95
C THR A 157 16.00 8.73 -32.42
N ASP A 158 15.84 7.74 -31.53
CA ASP A 158 15.70 6.34 -31.90
C ASP A 158 14.44 6.15 -32.72
N SER A 159 14.58 6.10 -34.05
CA SER A 159 13.58 5.57 -34.95
C SER A 159 13.98 4.15 -35.38
N PRO A 160 13.09 3.18 -35.30
CA PRO A 160 13.37 1.83 -35.80
C PRO A 160 13.08 1.71 -37.30
N GLY A 161 14.05 1.18 -38.04
CA GLY A 161 13.80 0.44 -39.27
C GLY A 161 14.17 1.09 -40.58
N GLY A 162 15.15 0.52 -41.24
CA GLY A 162 15.47 0.75 -42.66
C GLY A 162 16.65 -0.09 -43.10
N SER A 163 16.35 -1.22 -43.74
CA SER A 163 17.30 -2.12 -44.40
C SER A 163 18.00 -1.47 -45.60
N GLY A 164 19.32 -1.70 -45.77
CA GLY A 164 19.99 -1.35 -47.00
C GLY A 164 21.52 -1.68 -46.96
N SER A 165 21.90 -2.59 -47.80
CA SER A 165 23.22 -3.24 -47.98
C SER A 165 24.32 -2.34 -48.54
N PRO A 166 25.55 -2.92 -48.74
CA PRO A 166 26.81 -2.27 -48.42
C PRO A 166 27.55 -1.63 -49.61
N GLY A 167 28.46 -0.77 -49.33
CA GLY A 167 29.41 -0.23 -50.32
C GLY A 167 30.68 0.24 -49.66
N ASP A 168 31.77 -0.41 -50.09
CA ASP A 168 33.16 -0.17 -49.77
C ASP A 168 33.62 1.26 -50.03
N THR A 169 34.54 1.78 -49.23
CA THR A 169 35.88 2.25 -49.68
C THR A 169 36.69 2.88 -48.54
N ASP A 170 37.93 2.42 -48.53
CA ASP A 170 39.18 2.81 -47.90
C ASP A 170 39.49 4.24 -47.50
N SER A 171 40.13 4.28 -46.32
CA SER A 171 41.47 4.89 -45.96
C SER A 171 41.56 6.32 -45.40
N PRO A 172 42.68 6.72 -44.80
CA PRO A 172 42.83 6.91 -43.36
C PRO A 172 43.31 8.32 -42.97
N GLY A 173 43.35 8.60 -41.66
CA GLY A 173 44.10 9.71 -41.07
C GLY A 173 43.23 10.72 -40.35
N ASP A 174 43.38 10.97 -39.14
CA ASP A 174 44.43 11.68 -38.43
C ASP A 174 44.13 11.77 -36.92
N ALA A 175 45.17 11.88 -36.16
CA ALA A 175 45.19 11.92 -34.71
C ALA A 175 44.61 13.25 -34.16
N GLY A 176 43.84 13.17 -33.06
CA GLY A 176 43.41 14.39 -32.39
C GLY A 176 42.84 14.19 -30.99
N ALA A 177 43.70 14.35 -30.00
CA ALA A 177 43.51 14.80 -28.61
C ALA A 177 42.64 14.00 -27.63
N PRO A 178 43.10 13.79 -26.40
CA PRO A 178 42.44 12.96 -25.38
C PRO A 178 41.30 13.73 -24.70
N GLY A 179 40.11 13.20 -24.86
CA GLY A 179 38.95 13.58 -24.05
C GLY A 179 39.18 13.22 -22.58
N ASN A 180 39.04 14.20 -21.73
CA ASN A 180 39.23 14.17 -20.30
C ASN A 180 38.16 13.26 -19.65
N THR A 181 38.40 11.96 -19.64
CA THR A 181 37.64 11.01 -18.78
C THR A 181 38.20 11.17 -17.37
N THR A 182 37.52 11.97 -16.55
CA THR A 182 37.70 11.91 -15.10
C THR A 182 37.15 10.57 -14.61
N SER A 183 37.97 9.54 -14.68
CA SER A 183 37.83 8.32 -13.93
C SER A 183 38.01 8.68 -12.46
N SER A 184 36.91 8.92 -11.75
CA SER A 184 36.94 8.94 -10.30
C SER A 184 37.21 7.52 -9.84
N ALA A 185 38.35 7.30 -9.20
CA ALA A 185 38.68 6.04 -8.54
C ALA A 185 37.54 5.66 -7.59
N PRO A 186 37.18 4.37 -7.43
CA PRO A 186 36.17 3.92 -6.49
C PRO A 186 36.60 4.40 -5.10
N ARG A 187 35.81 5.28 -4.51
CA ARG A 187 35.95 5.67 -3.11
C ARG A 187 35.47 4.51 -2.26
N ASP A 188 36.33 4.12 -1.31
CA ASP A 188 36.05 3.04 -0.36
C ASP A 188 34.76 3.36 0.45
N ASP A 189 33.72 2.60 0.22
CA ASP A 189 32.43 2.67 0.93
C ASP A 189 32.47 1.91 2.26
N SER A 190 33.59 1.32 2.66
CA SER A 190 33.77 0.50 3.86
C SER A 190 33.60 1.27 5.17
N GLY A 191 33.47 2.60 5.12
CA GLY A 191 33.31 3.46 6.30
C GLY A 191 31.88 3.94 6.59
N LEU A 192 30.89 3.60 5.75
CA LEU A 192 29.50 4.01 5.99
C LEU A 192 28.75 2.96 6.81
N GLU A 193 28.42 3.27 8.06
CA GLU A 193 27.49 2.43 8.82
C GLU A 193 26.13 2.38 8.12
N PRO A 194 25.64 1.17 7.75
CA PRO A 194 24.34 1.02 7.13
C PRO A 194 23.23 1.55 8.01
N VAL A 195 22.22 2.15 7.42
CA VAL A 195 20.98 2.48 8.12
C VAL A 195 20.30 1.17 8.54
N GLN A 196 20.08 1.00 9.85
CA GLN A 196 19.55 -0.24 10.42
C GLN A 196 18.03 -0.29 10.38
N LEU A 197 17.36 0.85 10.51
CA LEU A 197 15.90 0.97 10.55
C LEU A 197 15.44 2.09 9.63
N LEU A 198 14.41 1.80 8.84
CA LEU A 198 13.67 2.78 8.06
C LEU A 198 12.24 2.86 8.57
N THR A 199 11.80 4.05 8.92
CA THR A 199 10.40 4.31 9.28
C THR A 199 9.69 4.96 8.11
N THR A 200 8.62 4.32 7.65
CA THR A 200 7.76 4.83 6.59
C THR A 200 6.42 5.19 7.19
N PRO A 201 6.03 6.48 7.22
CA PRO A 201 4.69 6.86 7.62
C PRO A 201 3.70 6.40 6.55
N ILE A 202 2.68 5.67 6.97
CA ILE A 202 1.56 5.24 6.13
C ILE A 202 0.32 5.91 6.68
N HIS A 203 -0.17 6.95 5.99
CA HIS A 203 -1.37 7.68 6.37
C HIS A 203 -2.28 7.82 5.16
N LEU A 204 -3.47 7.23 5.26
CA LEU A 204 -4.47 7.23 4.22
C LEU A 204 -5.73 7.92 4.75
N HIS A 205 -6.16 8.95 4.06
CA HIS A 205 -7.36 9.72 4.38
C HIS A 205 -8.40 9.48 3.30
N TYR A 206 -9.51 8.85 3.67
CA TYR A 206 -10.62 8.56 2.79
C TYR A 206 -11.89 9.24 3.29
N ARG A 207 -12.81 9.47 2.37
CA ARG A 207 -14.22 9.66 2.69
C ARG A 207 -14.95 8.39 2.30
N HIS A 208 -15.31 7.58 3.28
CA HIS A 208 -16.12 6.40 3.07
C HIS A 208 -17.59 6.82 2.90
N SER A 209 -18.21 6.40 1.82
CA SER A 209 -19.65 6.57 1.59
C SER A 209 -20.30 5.20 1.55
N ALA A 210 -21.21 4.98 2.48
CA ALA A 210 -21.96 3.75 2.56
C ALA A 210 -22.98 3.63 1.42
N SER A 211 -23.20 2.43 0.90
CA SER A 211 -24.31 2.18 -0.02
C SER A 211 -25.68 2.43 0.66
N PRO A 212 -26.78 2.55 -0.08
CA PRO A 212 -28.10 2.69 0.51
C PRO A 212 -28.43 1.55 1.48
N GLU A 213 -28.04 0.32 1.15
CA GLU A 213 -28.27 -0.89 1.97
C GLU A 213 -27.43 -0.84 3.24
N GLU A 214 -26.15 -0.51 3.11
CA GLU A 214 -25.24 -0.35 4.24
C GLU A 214 -25.71 0.79 5.16
N SER A 215 -26.18 1.90 4.59
CA SER A 215 -26.72 3.03 5.34
C SER A 215 -27.95 2.64 6.17
N ARG A 216 -28.85 1.80 5.63
CA ARG A 216 -30.00 1.27 6.39
C ARG A 216 -29.55 0.35 7.53
N TYR A 217 -28.60 -0.55 7.26
CA TYR A 217 -27.99 -1.41 8.26
C TYR A 217 -27.36 -0.60 9.41
N LEU A 218 -26.55 0.41 9.08
CA LEU A 218 -25.90 1.26 10.08
C LEU A 218 -26.92 2.06 10.93
N ARG A 219 -27.99 2.55 10.33
CA ARG A 219 -29.10 3.18 11.07
C ARG A 219 -29.83 2.17 11.95
N GLY A 220 -30.04 0.94 11.47
CA GLY A 220 -30.58 -0.16 12.26
C GLY A 220 -29.75 -0.43 13.51
N LEU A 221 -28.42 -0.42 13.39
CA LEU A 221 -27.52 -0.58 14.55
C LEU A 221 -27.71 0.53 15.61
N ALA A 222 -27.95 1.77 15.18
CA ALA A 222 -28.26 2.87 16.11
C ALA A 222 -29.61 2.68 16.84
N GLU A 223 -30.47 1.81 16.32
CA GLU A 223 -31.76 1.42 16.91
C GLU A 223 -31.67 0.09 17.68
N GLY A 224 -30.53 -0.60 17.64
CA GLY A 224 -30.34 -1.92 18.24
C GLY A 224 -30.89 -3.07 17.39
N ARG A 225 -30.98 -2.88 16.08
CA ARG A 225 -31.51 -3.83 15.10
C ARG A 225 -30.38 -4.34 14.19
N LEU A 226 -30.34 -5.63 13.95
CA LEU A 226 -29.41 -6.29 13.05
C LEU A 226 -30.13 -6.60 11.73
N LEU A 227 -29.91 -5.76 10.72
CA LEU A 227 -30.62 -5.83 9.45
C LEU A 227 -29.74 -6.49 8.38
N GLY A 228 -30.13 -7.68 7.94
CA GLY A 228 -29.55 -8.36 6.78
C GLY A 228 -30.39 -8.19 5.52
N GLN A 229 -29.93 -8.72 4.39
CA GLN A 229 -30.68 -8.79 3.14
C GLN A 229 -30.70 -10.20 2.57
N ARG A 230 -31.86 -10.64 2.12
CA ARG A 230 -32.08 -11.95 1.51
C ARG A 230 -31.97 -11.89 0.00
N CYS A 231 -31.20 -12.81 -0.58
CA CYS A 231 -31.16 -13.03 -2.02
C CYS A 231 -32.48 -13.66 -2.51
N PRO A 232 -33.12 -13.13 -3.56
CA PRO A 232 -34.34 -13.73 -4.12
C PRO A 232 -34.10 -15.06 -4.80
N ALA A 233 -32.89 -15.32 -5.34
CA ALA A 233 -32.49 -16.53 -6.05
C ALA A 233 -32.04 -17.64 -5.11
N CYS A 234 -30.87 -17.51 -4.46
CA CYS A 234 -30.32 -18.55 -3.57
C CYS A 234 -30.89 -18.53 -2.15
N ARG A 235 -31.68 -17.55 -1.79
CA ARG A 235 -32.33 -17.36 -0.50
C ARG A 235 -31.40 -17.05 0.67
N LYS A 236 -30.09 -16.98 0.46
CA LYS A 236 -29.11 -16.64 1.48
C LYS A 236 -29.32 -15.23 2.05
N VAL A 237 -29.09 -15.09 3.35
CA VAL A 237 -29.18 -13.84 4.09
C VAL A 237 -27.78 -13.32 4.38
N TYR A 238 -27.49 -12.13 3.85
CA TYR A 238 -26.20 -11.44 4.00
C TYR A 238 -26.29 -10.35 5.06
N ILE A 239 -25.40 -10.39 6.03
CA ILE A 239 -25.18 -9.33 7.03
C ILE A 239 -23.67 -9.11 7.24
N PRO A 240 -23.11 -7.89 7.11
CA PRO A 240 -23.78 -6.70 6.59
C PRO A 240 -24.35 -6.89 5.17
N PRO A 241 -25.40 -6.15 4.79
CA PRO A 241 -26.00 -6.24 3.46
C PRO A 241 -25.01 -5.75 2.39
N ARG A 242 -25.08 -6.35 1.19
CA ARG A 242 -24.13 -6.09 0.09
C ARG A 242 -24.77 -5.45 -1.15
N GLY A 243 -26.11 -5.26 -1.15
CA GLY A 243 -26.86 -4.75 -2.27
C GLY A 243 -27.05 -5.74 -3.42
N ALA A 244 -26.10 -6.67 -3.64
CA ALA A 244 -26.18 -7.74 -4.63
C ALA A 244 -25.67 -9.06 -4.06
N CYS A 245 -26.24 -10.16 -4.55
CA CYS A 245 -25.80 -11.51 -4.21
C CYS A 245 -24.46 -11.83 -4.89
N PRO A 246 -23.41 -12.20 -4.15
CA PRO A 246 -22.11 -12.53 -4.75
C PRO A 246 -22.13 -13.87 -5.53
N THR A 247 -23.13 -14.74 -5.27
CA THR A 247 -23.27 -16.02 -5.97
C THR A 247 -24.03 -15.85 -7.27
N ASP A 248 -25.15 -15.12 -7.25
CA ASP A 248 -26.11 -15.07 -8.36
C ASP A 248 -26.05 -13.75 -9.15
N GLY A 249 -25.34 -12.72 -8.64
CA GLY A 249 -25.23 -11.39 -9.25
C GLY A 249 -26.54 -10.57 -9.27
N VAL A 250 -27.58 -11.04 -8.60
CA VAL A 250 -28.89 -10.34 -8.54
C VAL A 250 -28.98 -9.39 -7.34
N PRO A 251 -29.78 -8.30 -7.43
CA PRO A 251 -30.01 -7.42 -6.30
C PRO A 251 -30.61 -8.16 -5.09
N THR A 252 -30.19 -7.78 -3.87
CA THR A 252 -30.72 -8.28 -2.60
C THR A 252 -31.53 -7.18 -1.95
N GLU A 253 -32.87 -7.18 -2.16
CA GLU A 253 -33.74 -6.09 -1.73
C GLU A 253 -34.57 -6.42 -0.47
N GLN A 254 -34.79 -7.71 -0.19
CA GLN A 254 -35.59 -8.14 0.95
C GLN A 254 -34.80 -7.98 2.26
N GLU A 255 -35.16 -6.96 3.05
CA GLU A 255 -34.60 -6.77 4.38
C GLU A 255 -35.10 -7.87 5.34
N VAL A 256 -34.22 -8.36 6.21
CA VAL A 256 -34.45 -9.38 7.23
C VAL A 256 -33.85 -8.90 8.54
N GLU A 257 -34.64 -8.79 9.58
CA GLU A 257 -34.12 -8.53 10.91
C GLU A 257 -33.68 -9.85 11.56
N LEU A 258 -32.48 -9.86 12.10
CA LEU A 258 -31.82 -11.01 12.70
C LEU A 258 -31.70 -10.84 14.21
N PRO A 259 -31.79 -11.93 15.00
CA PRO A 259 -31.51 -11.86 16.43
C PRO A 259 -30.04 -11.57 16.71
N ASP A 260 -29.76 -11.14 17.92
CA ASP A 260 -28.40 -10.85 18.41
C ASP A 260 -27.69 -12.10 18.98
N THR A 261 -28.21 -13.28 18.67
CA THR A 261 -27.63 -14.59 19.01
C THR A 261 -27.03 -15.27 17.80
N GLY A 262 -26.06 -16.15 18.01
CA GLY A 262 -25.40 -16.87 16.94
C GLY A 262 -24.43 -17.92 17.47
N ILE A 263 -23.55 -18.38 16.57
CA ILE A 263 -22.52 -19.38 16.87
C ILE A 263 -21.15 -18.90 16.43
N VAL A 264 -20.12 -19.35 17.12
CA VAL A 264 -18.72 -19.22 16.70
C VAL A 264 -18.44 -20.25 15.62
N THR A 265 -18.09 -19.81 14.41
CA THR A 265 -17.73 -20.73 13.31
C THR A 265 -16.23 -21.00 13.27
N THR A 266 -15.43 -19.96 13.38
CA THR A 266 -13.97 -20.07 13.51
C THR A 266 -13.44 -18.93 14.37
N PHE A 267 -12.26 -19.09 14.94
CA PHE A 267 -11.69 -18.06 15.82
C PHE A 267 -10.16 -18.13 15.88
N CYS A 268 -9.56 -17.06 16.38
CA CYS A 268 -8.17 -17.05 16.81
C CYS A 268 -8.03 -16.45 18.21
N ILE A 269 -7.06 -16.96 18.97
CA ILE A 269 -6.65 -16.40 20.26
C ILE A 269 -5.48 -15.46 19.99
N VAL A 270 -5.66 -14.17 20.28
CA VAL A 270 -4.62 -13.17 20.14
C VAL A 270 -3.83 -13.11 21.43
N ASN A 271 -2.58 -13.55 21.39
CA ASN A 271 -1.70 -13.63 22.55
C ASN A 271 -0.61 -12.55 22.57
N VAL A 272 -0.37 -11.90 21.43
CA VAL A 272 0.73 -10.93 21.26
C VAL A 272 0.18 -9.51 21.23
N PRO A 273 0.69 -8.61 22.08
CA PRO A 273 0.34 -7.21 22.02
C PRO A 273 0.93 -6.55 20.75
N PHE A 274 0.18 -5.65 20.12
CA PHE A 274 0.66 -4.83 19.03
C PHE A 274 0.17 -3.37 19.17
N LEU A 275 0.85 -2.47 18.49
CA LEU A 275 0.54 -1.05 18.56
C LEU A 275 -0.90 -0.79 18.05
N GLY A 276 -1.67 -0.01 18.82
CA GLY A 276 -3.05 0.34 18.47
C GLY A 276 -4.11 -0.62 19.00
N GLN A 277 -3.74 -1.73 19.65
CA GLN A 277 -4.72 -2.57 20.35
C GLN A 277 -5.43 -1.79 21.46
N ARG A 278 -6.75 -2.03 21.56
CA ARG A 278 -7.59 -1.45 22.64
C ARG A 278 -7.88 -2.44 23.76
N ILE A 279 -7.56 -3.72 23.55
CA ILE A 279 -7.81 -4.83 24.47
C ILE A 279 -6.48 -5.50 24.77
N THR A 280 -6.26 -5.80 26.04
CA THR A 280 -5.03 -6.51 26.48
C THR A 280 -5.16 -8.02 26.16
N PRO A 281 -4.17 -8.64 25.49
CA PRO A 281 -4.15 -10.07 25.28
C PRO A 281 -4.04 -10.86 26.61
N PRO A 282 -4.52 -12.14 26.69
CA PRO A 282 -5.17 -12.85 25.59
C PRO A 282 -6.63 -12.46 25.40
N TYR A 283 -7.09 -12.41 24.14
CA TYR A 283 -8.50 -12.25 23.79
C TYR A 283 -8.83 -13.02 22.53
N VAL A 284 -10.13 -13.22 22.25
CA VAL A 284 -10.58 -13.98 21.09
C VAL A 284 -11.22 -13.07 20.07
N ALA A 285 -10.74 -13.17 18.82
CA ALA A 285 -11.42 -12.67 17.63
C ALA A 285 -12.03 -13.86 16.89
N ALA A 286 -13.33 -13.81 16.67
CA ALA A 286 -14.10 -14.92 16.10
C ALA A 286 -14.99 -14.50 14.95
N TYR A 287 -15.22 -15.39 14.01
CA TYR A 287 -16.31 -15.28 13.08
C TYR A 287 -17.61 -15.78 13.75
N VAL A 288 -18.56 -14.88 13.90
CA VAL A 288 -19.87 -15.13 14.48
C VAL A 288 -20.91 -15.22 13.37
N LEU A 289 -21.57 -16.36 13.25
CA LEU A 289 -22.72 -16.58 12.37
C LEU A 289 -23.98 -16.35 13.17
N LEU A 290 -24.69 -15.24 12.91
CA LEU A 290 -25.96 -14.97 13.56
C LEU A 290 -27.03 -15.96 13.14
N ASP A 291 -27.98 -16.22 14.03
CA ASP A 291 -29.10 -17.10 13.75
C ASP A 291 -29.94 -16.56 12.57
N GLY A 292 -30.08 -17.36 11.53
CA GLY A 292 -30.78 -16.97 10.30
C GLY A 292 -29.91 -16.23 9.25
N ALA A 293 -28.63 -15.98 9.52
CA ALA A 293 -27.67 -15.47 8.55
C ALA A 293 -26.96 -16.63 7.82
N ASP A 294 -26.45 -16.34 6.63
CA ASP A 294 -25.64 -17.27 5.83
C ASP A 294 -24.17 -16.82 5.70
N ILE A 295 -23.81 -15.70 6.29
CA ILE A 295 -22.44 -15.19 6.35
C ILE A 295 -22.10 -14.79 7.78
N ALA A 296 -20.95 -15.29 8.26
CA ALA A 296 -20.38 -14.89 9.54
C ALA A 296 -19.61 -13.57 9.40
N PHE A 297 -19.58 -12.76 10.45
CA PHE A 297 -18.75 -11.56 10.53
C PHE A 297 -17.80 -11.61 11.73
N LEU A 298 -16.65 -10.94 11.59
CA LEU A 298 -15.62 -10.91 12.61
C LEU A 298 -16.02 -10.01 13.78
N HIS A 299 -15.96 -10.56 15.01
CA HIS A 299 -16.15 -9.80 16.23
C HIS A 299 -15.37 -10.39 17.40
N LEU A 300 -15.36 -9.69 18.54
CA LEU A 300 -14.76 -10.18 19.77
C LEU A 300 -15.66 -11.18 20.48
N VAL A 301 -15.09 -12.22 21.08
CA VAL A 301 -15.76 -13.09 22.03
C VAL A 301 -15.06 -12.94 23.38
N LEU A 302 -15.78 -12.42 24.38
CA LEU A 302 -15.30 -12.16 25.73
C LEU A 302 -16.26 -12.75 26.77
N GLY A 303 -16.00 -12.53 28.05
CA GLY A 303 -16.87 -13.01 29.14
C GLY A 303 -16.62 -14.47 29.52
N CYS A 304 -15.59 -15.12 28.96
CA CYS A 304 -15.05 -16.43 29.34
C CYS A 304 -13.54 -16.45 29.14
N ALA A 305 -12.85 -17.45 29.62
CA ALA A 305 -11.44 -17.63 29.32
C ALA A 305 -11.23 -17.90 27.82
N ALA A 306 -10.14 -17.39 27.24
CA ALA A 306 -9.90 -17.51 25.80
C ALA A 306 -9.83 -18.99 25.35
N GLU A 307 -9.31 -19.86 26.21
CA GLU A 307 -9.17 -21.29 25.99
C GLU A 307 -10.50 -22.06 26.04
N GLU A 308 -11.55 -21.44 26.58
CA GLU A 308 -12.90 -22.03 26.61
C GLU A 308 -13.67 -21.82 25.31
N VAL A 309 -13.22 -20.86 24.48
CA VAL A 309 -13.89 -20.57 23.19
C VAL A 309 -13.63 -21.72 22.23
N ARG A 310 -14.68 -22.15 21.54
CA ARG A 310 -14.64 -23.29 20.61
C ARG A 310 -15.63 -23.10 19.47
N MET A 311 -15.40 -23.78 18.38
CA MET A 311 -16.34 -23.83 17.26
C MET A 311 -17.68 -24.44 17.71
N GLY A 312 -18.78 -23.87 17.22
CA GLY A 312 -20.12 -24.28 17.63
C GLY A 312 -20.62 -23.61 18.91
N MET A 313 -19.75 -22.92 19.67
CA MET A 313 -20.18 -22.24 20.90
C MET A 313 -21.31 -21.24 20.59
N ARG A 314 -22.39 -21.36 21.35
CA ARG A 314 -23.52 -20.42 21.28
C ARG A 314 -23.17 -19.14 21.99
N VAL A 315 -23.38 -18.02 21.30
CA VAL A 315 -23.04 -16.66 21.78
C VAL A 315 -24.18 -15.69 21.59
N ARG A 316 -24.17 -14.63 22.41
CA ARG A 316 -25.10 -13.51 22.34
C ARG A 316 -24.30 -12.21 22.37
N ALA A 317 -24.78 -11.20 21.61
CA ALA A 317 -24.20 -9.86 21.64
C ALA A 317 -24.39 -9.18 22.99
N GLU A 318 -23.34 -8.55 23.47
CA GLU A 318 -23.38 -7.63 24.60
C GLU A 318 -23.32 -6.21 24.03
N TRP A 319 -24.41 -5.49 24.16
CA TRP A 319 -24.54 -4.13 23.63
C TRP A 319 -24.02 -3.11 24.62
N LYS A 320 -23.37 -2.07 24.14
CA LYS A 320 -23.03 -0.91 24.95
C LYS A 320 -24.26 -0.22 25.52
N PRO A 321 -24.10 0.65 26.53
CA PRO A 321 -25.22 1.48 26.99
C PRO A 321 -25.86 2.27 25.84
N ARG A 322 -27.19 2.28 25.79
CA ARG A 322 -27.94 2.88 24.67
C ARG A 322 -27.58 4.35 24.38
N ALA A 323 -27.13 5.07 25.37
CA ALA A 323 -26.70 6.46 25.23
C ALA A 323 -25.41 6.62 24.39
N GLU A 324 -24.66 5.53 24.17
CA GLU A 324 -23.43 5.50 23.37
C GLU A 324 -23.67 4.98 21.95
N TRP A 325 -24.92 4.62 21.59
CA TRP A 325 -25.20 4.06 20.30
C TRP A 325 -25.14 5.10 19.19
N ASP A 326 -24.54 4.71 18.07
CA ASP A 326 -24.39 5.49 16.85
C ASP A 326 -24.53 4.57 15.63
N THR A 327 -24.39 5.09 14.43
CA THR A 327 -24.41 4.35 13.16
C THR A 327 -23.13 3.53 12.97
N THR A 328 -22.89 2.58 13.85
CA THR A 328 -21.65 1.78 13.89
C THR A 328 -21.84 0.40 14.50
N LEU A 329 -21.10 -0.59 13.99
CA LEU A 329 -21.04 -1.94 14.58
C LEU A 329 -20.43 -1.93 16.00
N ARG A 330 -19.74 -0.88 16.40
CA ARG A 330 -19.18 -0.71 17.76
C ARG A 330 -20.22 -0.58 18.86
N ASN A 331 -21.51 -0.49 18.53
CA ASN A 331 -22.62 -0.58 19.48
C ASN A 331 -22.66 -1.95 20.15
N ILE A 332 -22.26 -3.01 19.44
CA ILE A 332 -21.97 -4.31 20.04
C ILE A 332 -20.55 -4.20 20.61
N ASP A 333 -20.43 -4.35 21.92
CA ASP A 333 -19.14 -4.32 22.59
C ASP A 333 -18.37 -5.62 22.32
N HIS A 334 -19.01 -6.77 22.54
CA HIS A 334 -18.48 -8.10 22.24
C HIS A 334 -19.63 -9.12 22.18
N PHE A 335 -19.33 -10.34 21.83
CA PHE A 335 -20.19 -11.50 22.06
C PHE A 335 -19.73 -12.26 23.28
N ARG A 336 -20.65 -12.80 24.05
CA ARG A 336 -20.39 -13.66 25.20
C ARG A 336 -21.10 -15.00 25.07
N PRO A 337 -20.62 -16.08 25.73
CA PRO A 337 -21.34 -17.35 25.79
C PRO A 337 -22.76 -17.13 26.25
N SER A 338 -23.74 -17.73 25.55
CA SER A 338 -25.17 -17.65 25.94
C SER A 338 -25.51 -18.62 27.05
N GLY A 339 -24.70 -19.64 27.30
CA GLY A 339 -24.98 -20.76 28.22
C GLY A 339 -25.81 -21.86 27.57
N GLU A 340 -26.23 -21.73 26.34
CA GLU A 340 -26.91 -22.78 25.58
C GLU A 340 -25.91 -23.88 25.13
N PRO A 341 -26.38 -25.13 24.88
CA PRO A 341 -25.54 -26.17 24.30
C PRO A 341 -24.92 -25.73 22.97
N ASP A 342 -23.72 -26.21 22.70
CA ASP A 342 -23.06 -25.94 21.43
C ASP A 342 -23.88 -26.41 20.24
N ALA A 343 -23.81 -25.68 19.15
CA ALA A 343 -24.44 -26.07 17.89
C ALA A 343 -23.74 -27.31 17.30
N PRO A 344 -24.46 -28.30 16.77
CA PRO A 344 -23.87 -29.45 16.13
C PRO A 344 -23.08 -29.03 14.89
N TYR A 345 -21.93 -29.68 14.66
CA TYR A 345 -21.01 -29.34 13.57
C TYR A 345 -21.69 -29.27 12.20
N GLU A 346 -22.60 -30.20 11.92
CA GLU A 346 -23.31 -30.29 10.66
C GLU A 346 -24.16 -29.05 10.35
N SER A 347 -24.56 -28.29 11.39
CA SER A 347 -25.40 -27.08 11.22
C SER A 347 -24.61 -25.90 10.66
N TYR A 348 -23.28 -25.89 10.77
CA TYR A 348 -22.43 -24.77 10.32
C TYR A 348 -21.24 -25.18 9.46
N ALA A 349 -21.01 -26.48 9.23
CA ALA A 349 -19.88 -26.98 8.45
C ALA A 349 -19.78 -26.36 7.04
N HIS A 350 -20.92 -26.03 6.44
CA HIS A 350 -21.00 -25.43 5.11
C HIS A 350 -20.70 -23.91 5.07
N HIS A 351 -20.44 -23.30 6.24
CA HIS A 351 -20.03 -21.91 6.40
C HIS A 351 -18.53 -21.75 6.75
N LEU A 352 -17.77 -22.86 6.76
CA LEU A 352 -16.34 -22.89 7.07
C LEU A 352 -15.46 -22.67 5.83
#